data_60b52ecbef4b21d767cdd643a747a7f5
#
_entry.id   60b52ecbef4b21d767cdd643a747a7f5
#
_cell.length_a   1.000
_cell.length_b   1.000
_cell.length_c   1.000
_cell.angle_alpha   90.00
_cell.angle_beta   90.00
_cell.angle_gamma   90.00
#
_symmetry.space_group_name_H-M   'P 1'
#
loop_
_entity.id
_entity.type
_entity.pdbx_description
1 polymer ?
#
loop_
_entity_poly.entity_id
_entity_poly.type
_entity_poly.pdbx_seq_one_letter_code
_entity_poly.pdbx_strand_id
1 'polypeptide(L)' 'MFPALTSLSDHDIEVVVDTVTEWCSQHHCDIDSNRGQLALTTAVDALQSSPGRNALLHHLSEKLDEQ' A
#
# COMPACT_ATOMS: atom_id res chain seq x y z
N MET A 1 -14.32 -4.32 5.04
CA MET A 1 -14.34 -2.88 5.28
C MET A 1 -13.03 -2.43 5.90
N PHE A 2 -12.50 -1.32 5.45
CA PHE A 2 -11.21 -0.83 5.93
C PHE A 2 -11.40 0.54 6.57
N PRO A 3 -11.61 0.57 7.89
CA PRO A 3 -11.86 1.86 8.56
C PRO A 3 -10.75 2.89 8.31
N ALA A 4 -9.52 2.43 8.13
CA ALA A 4 -8.42 3.35 7.90
C ALA A 4 -8.58 4.12 6.60
N LEU A 5 -9.25 3.54 5.62
CA LEU A 5 -9.43 4.21 4.33
C LEU A 5 -10.47 5.31 4.40
N THR A 6 -11.37 5.26 5.37
CA THR A 6 -12.40 6.27 5.45
C THR A 6 -11.87 7.60 5.95
N SER A 7 -10.68 7.61 6.53
CA SER A 7 -10.09 8.86 7.00
C SER A 7 -9.11 9.45 6.00
N LEU A 8 -8.98 8.86 4.83
CA LEU A 8 -8.09 9.37 3.80
C LEU A 8 -8.87 10.17 2.78
N SER A 9 -8.19 11.14 2.16
CA SER A 9 -8.81 11.89 1.07
C SER A 9 -8.84 11.02 -0.19
N ASP A 10 -9.60 11.45 -1.18
CA ASP A 10 -9.67 10.71 -2.43
C ASP A 10 -8.28 10.59 -3.06
N HIS A 11 -7.50 11.65 -2.97
CA HIS A 11 -6.15 11.62 -3.53
C HIS A 11 -5.28 10.60 -2.79
N ASP A 12 -5.40 10.56 -1.48
CA ASP A 12 -4.61 9.61 -0.69
C ASP A 12 -4.98 8.18 -1.02
N ILE A 13 -6.26 7.91 -1.16
CA ILE A 13 -6.72 6.58 -1.50
C ILE A 13 -6.17 6.19 -2.87
N GLU A 14 -6.19 7.12 -3.80
CA GLU A 14 -5.69 6.86 -5.14
C GLU A 14 -4.22 6.52 -5.12
N VAL A 15 -3.44 7.26 -4.35
CA VAL A 15 -2.01 7.01 -4.23
C VAL A 15 -1.76 5.63 -3.63
N VAL A 16 -2.48 5.29 -2.58
CA VAL A 16 -2.30 4.00 -1.93
C VAL A 16 -2.64 2.86 -2.88
N VAL A 17 -3.80 2.94 -3.52
CA VAL A 17 -4.23 1.87 -4.41
C VAL A 17 -3.28 1.72 -5.59
N ASP A 18 -2.88 2.84 -6.17
CA ASP A 18 -1.98 2.81 -7.31
C ASP A 18 -0.63 2.20 -6.93
N THR A 19 -0.10 2.60 -5.78
CA THR A 19 1.17 2.10 -5.32
C THR A 19 1.11 0.61 -5.02
N VAL A 20 0.07 0.18 -4.34
CA VAL A 20 -0.08 -1.23 -3.99
C VAL A 20 -0.29 -2.07 -5.25
N THR A 21 -1.05 -1.55 -6.21
CA THR A 21 -1.27 -2.27 -7.45
C THR A 21 0.06 -2.47 -8.19
N GLU A 22 0.87 -1.44 -8.23
CA GLU A 22 2.17 -1.55 -8.89
C GLU A 22 3.07 -2.54 -8.16
N TRP A 23 3.08 -2.46 -6.84
CA TRP A 23 3.89 -3.39 -6.04
C TRP A 23 3.44 -4.83 -6.27
N CYS A 24 2.14 -5.06 -6.28
CA CYS A 24 1.61 -6.40 -6.52
C CYS A 24 1.98 -6.90 -7.90
N SER A 25 1.97 -6.02 -8.90
CA SER A 25 2.35 -6.40 -10.24
C SER A 25 3.80 -6.85 -10.30
N GLN A 26 4.67 -6.17 -9.57
CA GLN A 26 6.08 -6.52 -9.55
C GLN A 26 6.34 -7.81 -8.83
N HIS A 27 5.49 -8.16 -7.87
CA HIS A 27 5.68 -9.37 -7.08
C HIS A 27 4.74 -10.49 -7.47
N HIS A 28 4.03 -10.32 -8.57
CA HIS A 28 3.15 -11.35 -9.11
C HIS A 28 2.12 -11.82 -8.10
N CYS A 29 1.52 -10.87 -7.39
CA CYS A 29 0.45 -11.21 -6.47
C CYS A 29 -0.76 -10.33 -6.78
N ASP A 30 -1.92 -10.75 -6.30
CA ASP A 30 -3.15 -10.00 -6.49
C ASP A 30 -3.40 -9.07 -5.34
N ILE A 31 -4.06 -7.95 -5.63
CA ILE A 31 -4.40 -7.01 -4.57
C ILE A 31 -5.42 -7.63 -3.60
N ASP A 32 -6.18 -8.61 -4.07
CA ASP A 32 -7.14 -9.30 -3.23
C ASP A 32 -6.54 -10.43 -2.40
N SER A 33 -5.30 -10.78 -2.67
CA SER A 33 -4.65 -11.84 -1.91
C SER A 33 -4.27 -11.35 -0.52
N ASN A 34 -3.89 -12.29 0.35
CA ASN A 34 -3.42 -11.92 1.69
C ASN A 34 -2.25 -10.96 1.59
N ARG A 35 -1.35 -11.23 0.65
CA ARG A 35 -0.18 -10.39 0.47
C ARG A 35 -0.59 -9.00 0.01
N GLY A 36 -1.54 -8.93 -0.91
CA GLY A 36 -2.03 -7.64 -1.38
C GLY A 36 -2.69 -6.84 -0.27
N GLN A 37 -3.43 -7.53 0.60
CA GLN A 37 -4.09 -6.83 1.70
C GLN A 37 -3.09 -6.36 2.74
N LEU A 38 -2.04 -7.14 2.98
CA LEU A 38 -0.97 -6.69 3.86
C LEU A 38 -0.29 -5.47 3.26
N ALA A 39 -0.06 -5.47 1.96
CA ALA A 39 0.55 -4.33 1.29
C ALA A 39 -0.35 -3.10 1.42
N LEU A 40 -1.64 -3.29 1.25
CA LEU A 40 -2.59 -2.18 1.36
C LEU A 40 -2.57 -1.58 2.76
N THR A 41 -2.62 -2.43 3.78
CA THR A 41 -2.57 -1.98 5.16
C THR A 41 -1.26 -1.27 5.45
N THR A 42 -0.16 -1.83 5.00
CA THR A 42 1.15 -1.25 5.22
C THR A 42 1.24 0.11 4.53
N ALA A 43 0.70 0.21 3.32
CA ALA A 43 0.74 1.47 2.58
C ALA A 43 -0.07 2.56 3.29
N VAL A 44 -1.25 2.20 3.79
CA VAL A 44 -2.07 3.16 4.52
C VAL A 44 -1.34 3.66 5.76
N ASP A 45 -0.72 2.74 6.48
CA ASP A 45 0.03 3.10 7.68
C ASP A 45 1.23 3.98 7.33
N ALA A 46 1.94 3.62 6.27
CA ALA A 46 3.11 4.39 5.84
C ALA A 46 2.72 5.78 5.36
N LEU A 47 1.55 5.90 4.73
CA LEU A 47 1.10 7.18 4.23
C LEU A 47 0.95 8.20 5.34
N GLN A 48 0.54 7.75 6.51
CA GLN A 48 0.38 8.65 7.65
C GLN A 48 1.72 9.17 8.14
N SER A 49 2.76 8.36 7.99
CA SER A 49 4.09 8.77 8.43
C SER A 49 4.84 9.53 7.34
N SER A 50 4.76 9.05 6.12
CA SER A 50 5.51 9.62 5.01
C SER A 50 4.66 9.60 3.77
N PRO A 51 3.90 10.67 3.50
CA PRO A 51 3.09 10.71 2.30
C PRO A 51 3.96 10.74 1.07
N GLY A 52 3.48 10.11 0.00
CA GLY A 52 4.22 10.09 -1.24
C GLY A 52 4.37 8.68 -1.75
N ARG A 53 4.25 8.53 -3.07
CA ARG A 53 4.27 7.23 -3.69
C ARG A 53 5.61 6.52 -3.50
N ASN A 54 6.69 7.26 -3.65
CA ASN A 54 8.01 6.65 -3.50
C ASN A 54 8.24 6.14 -2.09
N ALA A 55 7.77 6.89 -1.10
CA ALA A 55 7.90 6.46 0.28
C ALA A 55 7.08 5.20 0.53
N LEU A 56 5.89 5.12 -0.04
CA LEU A 56 5.06 3.94 0.12
C LEU A 56 5.73 2.72 -0.49
N LEU A 57 6.26 2.85 -1.70
CA LEU A 57 6.96 1.75 -2.34
C LEU A 57 8.14 1.29 -1.51
N HIS A 58 8.88 2.23 -0.96
CA HIS A 58 10.02 1.90 -0.12
C HIS A 58 9.60 1.13 1.12
N HIS A 59 8.53 1.58 1.77
CA HIS A 59 8.01 0.88 2.95
C HIS A 59 7.54 -0.51 2.62
N LEU A 60 6.86 -0.67 1.49
CA LEU A 60 6.39 -1.98 1.08
C LEU A 60 7.55 -2.92 0.84
N SER A 61 8.57 -2.43 0.17
CA SER A 61 9.74 -3.26 -0.09
C SER A 61 10.44 -3.65 1.19
N GLU A 62 10.58 -2.72 2.11
CA GLU A 62 11.27 -3.02 3.36
C GLU A 62 10.50 -4.00 4.22
N LYS A 63 9.18 -3.84 4.29
CA LYS A 63 8.40 -4.62 5.23
C LYS A 63 7.90 -5.94 4.67
N LEU A 64 7.68 -6.00 3.37
CA LEU A 64 7.06 -7.18 2.77
C LEU A 64 7.97 -7.95 1.85
N ASP A 65 9.05 -7.33 1.40
CA ASP A 65 9.90 -7.95 0.42
C ASP A 65 11.05 -8.72 1.02
N GLU A 66 11.13 -8.75 2.30
CA GLU A 66 12.25 -9.40 2.90
C GLU A 66 11.92 -10.80 3.29
N GLN A 67 11.12 -11.46 2.67
CA GLN A 67 10.85 -12.78 3.01
C GLN A 67 11.71 -13.75 2.32
#